data_98c481f30b0f7c479513d95a0a6ae968
#
_entry.id   98c481f30b0f7c479513d95a0a6ae968
#
_cell.length_a   1.000
_cell.length_b   1.000
_cell.length_c   1.000
_cell.angle_alpha   90.00
_cell.angle_beta   90.00
_cell.angle_gamma   90.00
#
_symmetry.space_group_name_H-M   'P 1'
#
loop_
_entity.id
_entity.type
_entity.pdbx_description
1 polymer ?
#
loop_
_entity_poly.entity_id
_entity_poly.type
_entity_poly.pdbx_seq_one_letter_code
_entity_poly.pdbx_strand_id
1 'polypeptide(L)'
;MDFLTLAKDRYSARKFVSGDIPAEDIDKIIEAGLCAPTAVNIQPFKIWAVQSAEAKEKLLSFTKMKFIEPASVIFVIGSNADNAWVRPYDQKNFADIDASIVTTQMMLEIHDLGYGSTWIGHFDAVSIKDFFPDMNDYELIALLPVGIMAEDCAPSERHAQSKSREELVEFL
;
A
#
# COMPACT_ATOMS: atom_id res chain seq x y z
N MET A 1 0.32 -8.54 -18.71
CA MET A 1 1.02 -7.31 -19.25
C MET A 1 2.51 -7.51 -19.08
N ASP A 2 3.40 -6.89 -19.89
CA ASP A 2 4.83 -6.91 -19.54
C ASP A 2 5.08 -5.95 -18.35
N PHE A 3 6.11 -6.25 -17.57
CA PHE A 3 6.35 -5.53 -16.31
C PHE A 3 6.59 -4.03 -16.49
N LEU A 4 7.30 -3.62 -17.56
CA LEU A 4 7.59 -2.21 -17.76
C LEU A 4 6.32 -1.41 -18.12
N THR A 5 5.43 -1.99 -18.90
CA THR A 5 4.11 -1.43 -19.22
C THR A 5 3.29 -1.31 -17.94
N LEU A 6 3.20 -2.38 -17.15
CA LEU A 6 2.50 -2.38 -15.86
C LEU A 6 2.99 -1.26 -14.94
N ALA A 7 4.31 -1.12 -14.79
CA ALA A 7 4.91 -0.11 -13.93
C ALA A 7 4.65 1.33 -14.41
N LYS A 8 4.52 1.55 -15.73
CA LYS A 8 4.21 2.86 -16.32
C LYS A 8 2.73 3.20 -16.20
N ASP A 9 1.86 2.22 -16.43
CA ASP A 9 0.41 2.42 -16.51
C ASP A 9 -0.23 2.53 -15.13
N ARG A 10 0.38 1.89 -14.10
CA ARG A 10 -0.12 1.99 -12.73
C ARG A 10 -0.10 3.45 -12.23
N TYR A 11 -1.23 3.91 -11.76
CA TYR A 11 -1.36 5.25 -11.15
C TYR A 11 -2.12 5.21 -9.82
N SER A 12 -2.06 6.29 -9.05
CA SER A 12 -2.82 6.45 -7.80
C SER A 12 -4.27 6.81 -8.10
N ALA A 13 -5.15 5.80 -8.05
CA ALA A 13 -6.58 5.98 -8.25
C ALA A 13 -7.21 6.72 -7.05
N ARG A 14 -8.09 7.69 -7.35
CA ARG A 14 -8.76 8.54 -6.34
C ARG A 14 -10.25 8.69 -6.58
N LYS A 15 -10.83 7.82 -7.43
CA LYS A 15 -12.27 7.72 -7.66
C LYS A 15 -12.64 6.25 -7.72
N PHE A 16 -13.43 5.81 -6.77
CA PHE A 16 -13.92 4.45 -6.67
C PHE A 16 -15.43 4.43 -6.76
N VAL A 17 -15.97 3.32 -7.23
CA VAL A 17 -17.38 2.97 -7.12
C VAL A 17 -17.54 1.78 -6.18
N SER A 18 -18.66 1.70 -5.50
CA SER A 18 -18.97 0.56 -4.64
C SER A 18 -19.11 -0.71 -5.48
N GLY A 19 -18.53 -1.79 -4.98
CA GLY A 19 -18.58 -3.11 -5.59
C GLY A 19 -17.65 -4.06 -4.84
N ASP A 20 -17.89 -5.35 -5.01
CA ASP A 20 -17.10 -6.38 -4.35
C ASP A 20 -15.95 -6.83 -5.24
N ILE A 21 -14.81 -7.09 -4.62
CA ILE A 21 -13.67 -7.76 -5.23
C ILE A 21 -13.72 -9.23 -4.82
N PRO A 22 -13.59 -10.19 -5.76
CA PRO A 22 -13.55 -11.61 -5.43
C PRO A 22 -12.47 -11.92 -4.38
N ALA A 23 -12.77 -12.82 -3.46
CA ALA A 23 -11.80 -13.25 -2.44
C ALA A 23 -10.51 -13.80 -3.07
N GLU A 24 -10.60 -14.49 -4.19
CA GLU A 24 -9.46 -14.99 -4.95
C GLU A 24 -8.50 -13.86 -5.39
N ASP A 25 -9.02 -12.70 -5.80
CA ASP A 25 -8.18 -11.58 -6.21
C ASP A 25 -7.57 -10.87 -4.99
N ILE A 26 -8.30 -10.82 -3.87
CA ILE A 26 -7.74 -10.34 -2.59
C ILE A 26 -6.57 -11.23 -2.16
N ASP A 27 -6.71 -12.56 -2.29
CA ASP A 27 -5.65 -13.52 -1.97
C ASP A 27 -4.42 -13.33 -2.88
N LYS A 28 -4.61 -13.11 -4.21
CA LYS A 28 -3.52 -12.80 -5.14
C LYS A 28 -2.76 -11.53 -4.75
N ILE A 29 -3.48 -10.48 -4.35
CA ILE A 29 -2.87 -9.23 -3.89
C ILE A 29 -2.01 -9.46 -2.64
N ILE A 30 -2.53 -10.24 -1.69
CA ILE A 30 -1.78 -10.59 -0.48
C ILE A 30 -0.55 -11.43 -0.84
N GLU A 31 -0.70 -12.44 -1.70
CA GLU A 31 0.40 -13.30 -2.15
C GLU A 31 1.52 -12.49 -2.84
N ALA A 32 1.17 -11.54 -3.70
CA ALA A 32 2.14 -10.62 -4.30
C ALA A 32 2.94 -9.85 -3.25
N GLY A 33 2.29 -9.39 -2.18
CA GLY A 33 2.96 -8.77 -1.04
C GLY A 33 3.88 -9.73 -0.31
N LEU A 34 3.46 -10.98 -0.08
CA LEU A 34 4.24 -12.01 0.59
C LEU A 34 5.45 -12.49 -0.23
N CYS A 35 5.41 -12.37 -1.56
CA CYS A 35 6.53 -12.65 -2.45
C CYS A 35 7.59 -11.53 -2.47
N ALA A 36 7.33 -10.39 -1.82
CA ALA A 36 8.25 -9.26 -1.81
C ALA A 36 9.56 -9.62 -1.07
N PRO A 37 10.73 -9.24 -1.60
CA PRO A 37 11.97 -9.43 -0.88
C PRO A 37 12.05 -8.50 0.34
N THR A 38 12.62 -9.03 1.43
CA THR A 38 12.95 -8.25 2.63
C THR A 38 14.42 -8.45 3.00
N ALA A 39 14.99 -7.54 3.77
CA ALA A 39 16.37 -7.65 4.22
C ALA A 39 16.59 -8.99 4.96
N VAL A 40 17.49 -9.82 4.45
CA VAL A 40 17.81 -11.20 4.89
C VAL A 40 16.57 -12.08 5.14
N ASN A 41 15.48 -11.76 4.46
CA ASN A 41 14.18 -12.46 4.54
C ASN A 41 13.57 -12.52 5.95
N ILE A 42 13.75 -11.48 6.75
CA ILE A 42 13.19 -11.40 8.12
C ILE A 42 11.67 -11.15 8.08
N GLN A 43 11.16 -10.47 7.05
CA GLN A 43 9.73 -10.17 6.87
C GLN A 43 9.13 -9.37 8.06
N PRO A 44 9.71 -8.22 8.43
CA PRO A 44 9.32 -7.44 9.61
C PRO A 44 8.10 -6.55 9.31
N PHE A 45 7.04 -7.15 8.78
CA PHE A 45 5.82 -6.44 8.40
C PHE A 45 4.57 -7.23 8.76
N LYS A 46 3.44 -6.53 8.76
CA LYS A 46 2.12 -7.15 8.84
C LYS A 46 1.12 -6.42 7.93
N ILE A 47 0.21 -7.19 7.38
CA ILE A 47 -0.87 -6.72 6.51
C ILE A 47 -2.18 -7.04 7.21
N TRP A 48 -3.05 -6.03 7.39
CA TRP A 48 -4.42 -6.22 7.85
C TRP A 48 -5.37 -5.87 6.72
N ALA A 49 -6.27 -6.78 6.36
CA ALA A 49 -7.32 -6.57 5.37
C ALA A 49 -8.61 -6.13 6.07
N VAL A 50 -8.93 -4.85 5.97
CA VAL A 50 -10.14 -4.26 6.56
C VAL A 50 -11.26 -4.32 5.53
N GLN A 51 -12.24 -5.24 5.72
CA GLN A 51 -13.31 -5.54 4.78
C GLN A 51 -14.70 -5.24 5.34
N SER A 52 -14.95 -5.51 6.64
CA SER A 52 -16.28 -5.29 7.21
C SER A 52 -16.66 -3.82 7.20
N ALA A 53 -17.94 -3.52 6.97
CA ALA A 53 -18.44 -2.16 6.94
C ALA A 53 -18.12 -1.40 8.24
N GLU A 54 -18.29 -2.05 9.40
CA GLU A 54 -18.00 -1.47 10.71
C GLU A 54 -16.51 -1.11 10.85
N ALA A 55 -15.60 -2.02 10.48
CA ALA A 55 -14.17 -1.78 10.59
C ALA A 55 -13.71 -0.70 9.60
N LYS A 56 -14.28 -0.65 8.38
CA LYS A 56 -14.01 0.41 7.40
C LYS A 56 -14.49 1.77 7.88
N GLU A 57 -15.71 1.88 8.39
CA GLU A 57 -16.25 3.12 8.95
C GLU A 57 -15.35 3.65 10.06
N LYS A 58 -14.91 2.77 10.96
CA LYS A 58 -14.01 3.11 12.04
C LYS A 58 -12.66 3.59 11.53
N LEU A 59 -12.05 2.88 10.59
CA LEU A 59 -10.78 3.24 9.98
C LEU A 59 -10.85 4.59 9.25
N LEU A 60 -11.97 4.87 8.57
CA LEU A 60 -12.21 6.13 7.87
C LEU A 60 -12.28 7.35 8.80
N SER A 61 -12.54 7.17 10.09
CA SER A 61 -12.52 8.26 11.07
C SER A 61 -11.10 8.82 11.32
N PHE A 62 -10.05 8.04 11.01
CA PHE A 62 -8.65 8.41 11.20
C PHE A 62 -7.99 9.04 9.96
N THR A 63 -8.75 9.25 8.89
CA THR A 63 -8.23 9.92 7.68
C THR A 63 -9.24 10.90 7.11
N LYS A 64 -8.72 11.95 6.46
CA LYS A 64 -9.53 12.92 5.70
C LYS A 64 -9.78 12.49 4.25
N MET A 65 -9.24 11.34 3.82
CA MET A 65 -9.29 10.84 2.45
C MET A 65 -10.62 10.14 2.16
N LYS A 66 -11.73 10.90 2.12
CA LYS A 66 -13.09 10.36 1.98
C LYS A 66 -13.34 9.60 0.67
N PHE A 67 -12.54 9.86 -0.36
CA PHE A 67 -12.66 9.16 -1.65
C PHE A 67 -12.42 7.64 -1.57
N ILE A 68 -11.87 7.13 -0.45
CA ILE A 68 -11.64 5.70 -0.24
C ILE A 68 -12.84 4.96 0.37
N GLU A 69 -13.90 5.67 0.75
CA GLU A 69 -15.10 5.07 1.36
C GLU A 69 -15.72 3.96 0.51
N PRO A 70 -15.82 4.09 -0.85
CA PRO A 70 -16.36 3.03 -1.69
C PRO A 70 -15.40 1.84 -1.92
N ALA A 71 -14.16 1.90 -1.45
CA ALA A 71 -13.19 0.81 -1.64
C ALA A 71 -13.71 -0.51 -1.06
N SER A 72 -13.51 -1.61 -1.78
CA SER A 72 -13.96 -2.95 -1.36
C SER A 72 -13.20 -3.45 -0.13
N VAL A 73 -11.90 -3.23 -0.09
CA VAL A 73 -11.01 -3.53 1.02
C VAL A 73 -10.01 -2.39 1.22
N ILE A 74 -9.61 -2.17 2.47
CA ILE A 74 -8.50 -1.26 2.78
C ILE A 74 -7.45 -2.10 3.51
N PHE A 75 -6.30 -2.29 2.87
CA PHE A 75 -5.17 -2.89 3.57
C PHE A 75 -4.49 -1.83 4.44
N VAL A 76 -4.19 -2.19 5.67
CA VAL A 76 -3.30 -1.43 6.55
C VAL A 76 -1.97 -2.16 6.57
N ILE A 77 -0.89 -1.47 6.29
CA ILE A 77 0.45 -2.05 6.28
C ILE A 77 1.25 -1.45 7.44
N GLY A 78 1.81 -2.34 8.25
CA GLY A 78 2.68 -1.96 9.37
C GLY A 78 4.04 -2.62 9.26
N SER A 79 5.05 -1.93 9.79
CA SER A 79 6.42 -2.39 9.95
C SER A 79 6.72 -2.66 11.43
N ASN A 80 7.61 -3.62 11.71
CA ASN A 80 8.05 -3.94 13.08
C ASN A 80 9.55 -3.69 13.19
N ALA A 81 9.93 -2.55 13.77
CA ALA A 81 11.31 -2.11 13.89
C ALA A 81 12.15 -3.00 14.84
N ASP A 82 11.53 -3.61 15.85
CA ASP A 82 12.22 -4.45 16.84
C ASP A 82 12.68 -5.77 16.23
N ASN A 83 12.00 -6.25 15.19
CA ASN A 83 12.29 -7.50 14.51
C ASN A 83 12.95 -7.31 13.13
N ALA A 84 13.32 -6.08 12.75
CA ALA A 84 13.89 -5.80 11.44
C ALA A 84 15.40 -5.95 11.40
N TRP A 85 15.95 -6.17 10.20
CA TRP A 85 17.39 -6.09 10.01
C TRP A 85 17.89 -4.66 10.17
N VAL A 86 18.99 -4.52 10.90
CA VAL A 86 19.68 -3.25 11.11
C VAL A 86 21.05 -3.31 10.45
N ARG A 87 21.34 -2.37 9.58
CA ARG A 87 22.62 -2.29 8.89
C ARG A 87 23.75 -1.96 9.88
N PRO A 88 24.82 -2.81 9.96
CA PRO A 88 25.83 -2.66 11.01
C PRO A 88 26.65 -1.37 10.96
N TYR A 89 26.81 -0.79 9.77
CA TYR A 89 27.72 0.34 9.52
C TYR A 89 27.20 1.69 10.05
N ASP A 90 25.88 1.91 9.94
CA ASP A 90 25.25 3.19 10.25
C ASP A 90 23.96 3.04 11.08
N GLN A 91 23.68 1.83 11.54
CA GLN A 91 22.51 1.49 12.35
C GLN A 91 21.16 1.80 11.67
N LYS A 92 21.14 1.85 10.33
CA LYS A 92 19.91 2.04 9.56
C LYS A 92 18.99 0.83 9.72
N ASN A 93 17.82 1.02 10.32
CA ASN A 93 16.77 0.03 10.41
C ASN A 93 16.01 -0.09 9.08
N PHE A 94 15.68 -1.31 8.66
CA PHE A 94 15.07 -1.59 7.36
C PHE A 94 13.58 -1.92 7.41
N ALA A 95 12.93 -1.86 8.58
CA ALA A 95 11.52 -2.22 8.73
C ALA A 95 10.61 -1.50 7.72
N ASP A 96 10.67 -0.17 7.65
CA ASP A 96 9.83 0.62 6.75
C ASP A 96 10.19 0.42 5.28
N ILE A 97 11.47 0.17 4.99
CA ILE A 97 11.94 -0.13 3.64
C ILE A 97 11.30 -1.43 3.17
N ASP A 98 11.40 -2.49 3.98
CA ASP A 98 10.84 -3.80 3.67
C ASP A 98 9.33 -3.74 3.49
N ALA A 99 8.61 -3.10 4.42
CA ALA A 99 7.16 -2.92 4.33
C ALA A 99 6.74 -2.06 3.12
N SER A 100 7.58 -1.11 2.70
CA SER A 100 7.36 -0.30 1.49
C SER A 100 7.51 -1.11 0.21
N ILE A 101 8.47 -2.05 0.16
CA ILE A 101 8.63 -2.98 -0.97
C ILE A 101 7.40 -3.88 -1.10
N VAL A 102 6.95 -4.46 0.04
CA VAL A 102 5.72 -5.25 0.12
C VAL A 102 4.52 -4.48 -0.44
N THR A 103 4.29 -3.27 0.06
CA THR A 103 3.18 -2.42 -0.39
C THR A 103 3.25 -2.12 -1.88
N THR A 104 4.46 -1.88 -2.41
CA THR A 104 4.67 -1.61 -3.84
C THR A 104 4.32 -2.82 -4.70
N GLN A 105 4.70 -4.03 -4.30
CA GLN A 105 4.31 -5.26 -5.03
C GLN A 105 2.79 -5.47 -5.02
N MET A 106 2.15 -5.28 -3.86
CA MET A 106 0.68 -5.30 -3.79
C MET A 106 0.04 -4.31 -4.76
N MET A 107 0.56 -3.07 -4.84
CA MET A 107 0.04 -2.06 -5.77
C MET A 107 0.17 -2.45 -7.24
N LEU A 108 1.22 -3.16 -7.61
CA LEU A 108 1.41 -3.65 -8.98
C LEU A 108 0.41 -4.75 -9.30
N GLU A 109 0.22 -5.73 -8.42
CA GLU A 109 -0.76 -6.81 -8.59
C GLU A 109 -2.19 -6.26 -8.66
N ILE A 110 -2.56 -5.31 -7.79
CA ILE A 110 -3.85 -4.65 -7.84
C ILE A 110 -4.13 -4.05 -9.22
N HIS A 111 -3.11 -3.41 -9.82
CA HIS A 111 -3.25 -2.81 -11.14
C HIS A 111 -3.32 -3.86 -12.25
N ASP A 112 -2.53 -4.94 -12.18
CA ASP A 112 -2.57 -6.04 -13.16
C ASP A 112 -3.92 -6.77 -13.16
N LEU A 113 -4.56 -6.86 -12.00
CA LEU A 113 -5.93 -7.39 -11.85
C LEU A 113 -7.02 -6.40 -12.32
N GLY A 114 -6.67 -5.17 -12.71
CA GLY A 114 -7.60 -4.16 -13.22
C GLY A 114 -8.28 -3.31 -12.15
N TYR A 115 -7.86 -3.40 -10.89
CA TYR A 115 -8.38 -2.58 -9.79
C TYR A 115 -7.58 -1.30 -9.59
N GLY A 116 -8.20 -0.33 -8.91
CA GLY A 116 -7.54 0.89 -8.48
C GLY A 116 -6.99 0.79 -7.06
N SER A 117 -5.85 1.43 -6.84
CA SER A 117 -5.30 1.65 -5.50
C SER A 117 -4.56 2.97 -5.41
N THR A 118 -4.29 3.40 -4.18
CA THR A 118 -3.41 4.53 -3.89
C THR A 118 -2.75 4.35 -2.53
N TRP A 119 -1.47 4.69 -2.41
CA TRP A 119 -0.79 4.74 -1.13
C TRP A 119 -1.23 5.98 -0.35
N ILE A 120 -1.76 5.82 0.84
CA ILE A 120 -2.14 6.91 1.73
C ILE A 120 -1.25 6.85 2.98
N GLY A 121 -0.42 7.90 3.15
CA GLY A 121 0.34 8.14 4.39
C GLY A 121 -0.31 9.20 5.30
N HIS A 122 -1.40 9.85 4.83
CA HIS A 122 -2.05 10.91 5.59
C HIS A 122 -3.24 10.37 6.40
N PHE A 123 -2.94 9.74 7.51
CA PHE A 123 -3.91 9.22 8.49
C PHE A 123 -3.29 9.28 9.90
N ASP A 124 -4.14 9.22 10.92
CA ASP A 124 -3.70 9.20 12.33
C ASP A 124 -3.25 7.77 12.71
N ALA A 125 -1.99 7.47 12.45
CA ALA A 125 -1.38 6.17 12.71
C ALA A 125 -1.24 5.84 14.21
N VAL A 126 -1.40 6.81 15.10
CA VAL A 126 -1.32 6.62 16.55
C VAL A 126 -2.67 6.24 17.11
N SER A 127 -3.68 7.10 16.91
CA SER A 127 -5.01 6.90 17.49
C SER A 127 -5.77 5.70 16.91
N ILE A 128 -5.44 5.28 15.68
CA ILE A 128 -6.05 4.09 15.06
C ILE A 128 -5.82 2.82 15.89
N LYS A 129 -4.70 2.73 16.60
CA LYS A 129 -4.31 1.57 17.42
C LYS A 129 -5.20 1.37 18.65
N ASP A 130 -5.82 2.44 19.16
CA ASP A 130 -6.77 2.35 20.27
C ASP A 130 -8.00 1.52 19.89
N PHE A 131 -8.33 1.44 18.60
CA PHE A 131 -9.46 0.69 18.07
C PHE A 131 -9.07 -0.64 17.44
N PHE A 132 -7.80 -0.78 17.03
CA PHE A 132 -7.24 -1.97 16.42
C PHE A 132 -5.98 -2.40 17.20
N PRO A 133 -6.16 -2.98 18.42
CA PRO A 133 -5.04 -3.28 19.32
C PRO A 133 -4.01 -4.27 18.75
N ASP A 134 -4.41 -5.11 17.78
CA ASP A 134 -3.48 -6.00 17.06
C ASP A 134 -2.41 -5.25 16.25
N MET A 135 -2.56 -3.92 16.09
CA MET A 135 -1.61 -3.05 15.39
C MET A 135 -0.58 -2.40 16.34
N ASN A 136 -0.69 -2.61 17.66
CA ASN A 136 0.14 -1.89 18.64
C ASN A 136 1.64 -2.09 18.49
N ASP A 137 2.06 -3.29 18.12
CA ASP A 137 3.48 -3.65 17.99
C ASP A 137 4.11 -3.21 16.63
N TYR A 138 3.34 -2.47 15.82
CA TYR A 138 3.75 -2.07 14.48
C TYR A 138 3.70 -0.56 14.30
N GLU A 139 4.62 -0.02 13.53
CA GLU A 139 4.50 1.31 12.96
C GLU A 139 3.67 1.22 11.67
N LEU A 140 2.55 1.95 11.63
CA LEU A 140 1.63 1.90 10.48
C LEU A 140 2.12 2.85 9.40
N ILE A 141 2.52 2.32 8.25
CA ILE A 141 3.16 3.09 7.18
C ILE A 141 2.20 3.49 6.06
N ALA A 142 1.14 2.72 5.84
CA ALA A 142 0.23 2.98 4.73
C ALA A 142 -1.19 2.46 4.99
N LEU A 143 -2.18 3.21 4.47
CA LEU A 143 -3.47 2.67 4.09
C LEU A 143 -3.46 2.47 2.57
N LEU A 144 -3.81 1.27 2.12
CA LEU A 144 -3.89 0.90 0.71
C LEU A 144 -5.33 0.48 0.38
N PRO A 145 -6.21 1.44 -0.01
CA PRO A 145 -7.54 1.12 -0.48
C PRO A 145 -7.47 0.41 -1.83
N VAL A 146 -8.33 -0.58 -2.02
CA VAL A 146 -8.48 -1.32 -3.27
C VAL A 146 -9.95 -1.35 -3.64
N GLY A 147 -10.26 -0.99 -4.88
CA GLY A 147 -11.64 -0.93 -5.34
C GLY A 147 -11.78 -0.84 -6.85
N ILE A 148 -13.03 -0.93 -7.28
CA ILE A 148 -13.40 -0.73 -8.68
C ILE A 148 -13.25 0.75 -8.99
N MET A 149 -12.50 1.08 -10.03
CA MET A 149 -12.34 2.47 -10.46
C MET A 149 -13.62 2.99 -11.11
N ALA A 150 -13.99 4.24 -10.82
CA ALA A 150 -15.04 4.92 -11.55
C ALA A 150 -14.65 5.10 -13.03
N GLU A 151 -15.62 5.15 -13.93
CA GLU A 151 -15.38 5.28 -15.39
C GLU A 151 -14.55 6.53 -15.73
N ASP A 152 -14.73 7.61 -14.97
CA ASP A 152 -13.98 8.87 -15.12
C ASP A 152 -12.72 8.94 -14.23
N CYS A 153 -12.29 7.83 -13.64
CA CYS A 153 -11.05 7.77 -12.87
C CYS A 153 -9.86 7.85 -13.83
N ALA A 154 -9.05 8.87 -13.67
CA ALA A 154 -7.88 9.11 -14.52
C ALA A 154 -6.64 9.42 -13.65
N PRO A 155 -5.44 9.18 -14.17
CA PRO A 155 -4.21 9.61 -13.53
C PRO A 155 -4.18 11.14 -13.37
N SER A 156 -3.63 11.62 -12.26
CA SER A 156 -3.39 13.06 -12.09
C SER A 156 -2.31 13.55 -13.06
N GLU A 157 -2.30 14.85 -13.34
CA GLU A 157 -1.24 15.47 -14.16
C GLU A 157 0.18 15.18 -13.62
N ARG A 158 0.32 15.00 -12.32
CA ARG A 158 1.60 14.65 -11.67
C ARG A 158 2.11 13.26 -12.06
N HIS A 159 1.24 12.38 -12.54
CA HIS A 159 1.66 11.04 -12.98
C HIS A 159 2.63 11.09 -14.17
N ALA A 160 2.43 12.04 -15.07
CA ALA A 160 3.30 12.26 -16.23
C ALA A 160 4.53 13.14 -15.92
N GLN A 161 4.62 13.70 -14.71
CA GLN A 161 5.72 14.57 -14.30
C GLN A 161 6.80 13.74 -13.61
N SER A 162 8.00 13.76 -14.17
CA SER A 162 9.19 13.18 -13.54
C SER A 162 10.37 14.12 -13.70
N LYS A 163 11.33 14.01 -12.83
CA LYS A 163 12.65 14.59 -13.04
C LYS A 163 13.30 13.97 -14.26
N SER A 164 14.26 14.66 -14.85
CA SER A 164 15.01 14.10 -15.95
C SER A 164 15.81 12.87 -15.52
N ARG A 165 16.17 12.03 -16.49
CA ARG A 165 16.99 10.84 -16.21
C ARG A 165 18.35 11.23 -15.63
N GLU A 166 18.93 12.32 -16.14
CA GLU A 166 20.24 12.83 -15.75
C GLU A 166 20.26 13.34 -14.31
N GLU A 167 19.10 13.83 -13.78
CA GLU A 167 18.99 14.24 -12.37
C GLU A 167 18.88 13.03 -11.42
N LEU A 168 18.42 11.87 -11.91
CA LEU A 168 18.11 10.71 -11.08
C LEU A 168 19.09 9.54 -11.25
N VAL A 169 19.85 9.51 -12.35
CA VAL A 169 20.73 8.39 -12.69
C VAL A 169 22.11 8.93 -13.08
N GLU A 170 23.13 8.42 -12.43
CA GLU A 170 24.52 8.69 -12.74
C GLU A 170 25.24 7.38 -13.06
N PHE A 171 26.05 7.37 -14.14
CA PHE A 171 26.90 6.23 -14.50
C PHE A 171 28.33 6.54 -14.05
N LEU A 172 28.86 5.71 -13.15
CA LEU A 172 30.19 5.84 -12.55
C LEU A 172 31.18 4.85 -13.18
#